data_b3ca9872b5522084076c008a087de071
#
_entry.id   b3ca9872b5522084076c008a087de071
#
_cell.length_a   1.000
_cell.length_b   1.000
_cell.length_c   1.000
_cell.angle_alpha   90.00
_cell.angle_beta   90.00
_cell.angle_gamma   90.00
#
_symmetry.space_group_name_H-M   'P 1'
#
loop_
_entity.id
_entity.type
_entity.pdbx_description
1 polymer ?
#
loop_
_entity_poly.entity_id
_entity_poly.type
_entity_poly.pdbx_seq_one_letter_code
_entity_poly.pdbx_strand_id
1 'polypeptide(L)'
;MSNGPGRKPKTTDEDILHVFRSSSDPVLSTSEIASEVDITHRGVRDRLEKLEDEGKVKSKKVGASAMVWWDPEHTTVSNTS
;
A
#
# COMPACT_ATOMS: atom_id res chain seq x y z
N MET A 1 17.83 3.93 19.30
CA MET A 1 17.67 3.56 19.10
C MET A 1 17.37 3.11 18.79
N SER A 2 17.27 2.92 18.64
CA SER A 2 17.06 2.23 18.36
C SER A 2 16.98 1.78 17.84
N ASN A 3 16.97 1.50 17.50
CA ASN A 3 16.96 0.82 16.98
C ASN A 3 17.64 0.21 16.56
N GLY A 4 18.16 0.41 16.64
CA GLY A 4 19.23 -0.31 16.35
C GLY A 4 18.92 -1.57 15.83
N PRO A 5 19.39 -2.48 16.32
CA PRO A 5 19.04 -3.71 15.79
C PRO A 5 17.58 -3.87 15.94
N GLY A 6 16.98 -3.07 16.62
CA GLY A 6 15.59 -3.24 16.82
C GLY A 6 14.74 -2.89 15.67
N ARG A 7 15.31 -2.58 14.53
CA ARG A 7 14.47 -2.25 13.47
C ARG A 7 13.57 -3.39 13.11
N LYS A 8 12.45 -3.08 12.60
CA LYS A 8 11.49 -4.08 12.24
C LYS A 8 12.02 -4.99 11.17
N PRO A 9 11.82 -6.29 11.31
CA PRO A 9 12.31 -7.21 10.31
C PRO A 9 11.50 -7.14 9.03
N LYS A 10 10.29 -6.67 9.09
CA LYS A 10 9.53 -6.59 7.88
C LYS A 10 8.39 -5.59 8.05
N THR A 11 7.82 -5.22 6.94
CA THR A 11 6.73 -4.27 6.89
C THR A 11 5.45 -4.90 7.43
N THR A 12 4.71 -4.14 8.21
CA THR A 12 3.42 -4.58 8.69
C THR A 12 2.31 -3.96 7.86
N ASP A 13 1.09 -4.41 8.08
CA ASP A 13 -0.06 -3.84 7.41
C ASP A 13 -0.20 -2.35 7.72
N GLU A 14 0.10 -1.97 8.96
CA GLU A 14 0.04 -0.57 9.35
C GLU A 14 1.04 0.27 8.58
N ASP A 15 2.21 -0.29 8.33
CA ASP A 15 3.21 0.45 7.55
C ASP A 15 2.70 0.71 6.14
N ILE A 16 2.04 -0.26 5.56
CA ILE A 16 1.47 -0.09 4.23
C ILE A 16 0.40 0.98 4.23
N LEU A 17 -0.50 0.94 5.20
CA LEU A 17 -1.55 1.94 5.28
C LEU A 17 -0.98 3.33 5.51
N HIS A 18 0.10 3.40 6.29
CA HIS A 18 0.75 4.67 6.53
C HIS A 18 1.31 5.30 5.25
N VAL A 19 1.79 4.46 4.33
CA VAL A 19 2.30 4.96 3.07
C VAL A 19 1.22 5.74 2.34
N PHE A 20 0.00 5.20 2.31
CA PHE A 20 -1.09 5.92 1.66
C PHE A 20 -1.37 7.25 2.32
N ARG A 21 -1.32 7.28 3.65
CA ARG A 21 -1.68 8.48 4.39
C ARG A 21 -0.63 9.57 4.33
N SER A 22 0.62 9.17 4.14
CA SER A 22 1.69 10.15 4.11
C SER A 22 2.11 10.52 2.70
N SER A 23 1.58 9.84 1.70
CA SER A 23 1.93 10.15 0.33
C SER A 23 1.17 11.37 -0.16
N SER A 24 1.79 12.14 -1.03
CA SER A 24 1.10 13.26 -1.65
C SER A 24 0.14 12.75 -2.73
N ASP A 25 0.34 11.54 -3.20
CA ASP A 25 -0.56 10.93 -4.16
C ASP A 25 -1.45 9.97 -3.41
N PRO A 26 -2.77 10.13 -3.47
CA PRO A 26 -3.65 9.22 -2.76
C PRO A 26 -3.78 7.85 -3.40
N VAL A 27 -3.42 7.74 -4.66
CA VAL A 27 -3.50 6.48 -5.39
C VAL A 27 -2.10 6.09 -5.78
N LEU A 28 -1.67 4.89 -5.37
CA LEU A 28 -0.30 4.47 -5.56
C LEU A 28 -0.24 3.13 -6.26
N SER A 29 0.78 2.94 -7.08
CA SER A 29 1.02 1.64 -7.69
C SER A 29 1.74 0.74 -6.68
N THR A 30 1.75 -0.56 -6.97
CA THR A 30 2.46 -1.50 -6.12
C THR A 30 3.94 -1.13 -6.03
N SER A 31 4.53 -0.73 -7.15
CA SER A 31 5.94 -0.35 -7.16
C SER A 31 6.22 0.86 -6.30
N GLU A 32 5.32 1.83 -6.35
CA GLU A 32 5.51 3.02 -5.54
C GLU A 32 5.45 2.68 -4.06
N ILE A 33 4.54 1.81 -3.68
CA ILE A 33 4.44 1.42 -2.28
C ILE A 33 5.67 0.62 -1.88
N ALA A 34 6.12 -0.27 -2.75
CA ALA A 34 7.27 -1.11 -2.43
C ALA A 34 8.52 -0.29 -2.21
N SER A 35 8.63 0.85 -2.89
CA SER A 35 9.81 1.69 -2.71
C SER A 35 9.82 2.40 -1.37
N GLU A 36 8.70 2.41 -0.67
CA GLU A 36 8.60 3.09 0.61
C GLU A 36 8.70 2.15 1.81
N VAL A 37 8.78 0.86 1.57
CA VAL A 37 8.80 -0.11 2.65
C VAL A 37 9.94 -1.09 2.44
N ASP A 38 10.13 -1.97 3.41
CA ASP A 38 11.30 -2.83 3.45
C ASP A 38 11.08 -4.23 2.93
N ILE A 39 9.98 -4.50 2.30
CA ILE A 39 9.75 -5.84 1.76
C ILE A 39 9.72 -5.78 0.24
N THR A 40 9.77 -6.92 -0.37
CA THR A 40 9.85 -6.99 -1.82
C THR A 40 8.55 -6.55 -2.45
N HIS A 41 8.60 -6.30 -3.74
CA HIS A 41 7.42 -5.95 -4.51
C HIS A 41 6.34 -7.02 -4.33
N ARG A 42 6.73 -8.27 -4.39
CA ARG A 42 5.77 -9.35 -4.22
C ARG A 42 5.18 -9.37 -2.82
N GLY A 43 6.01 -9.12 -1.82
CA GLY A 43 5.52 -9.06 -0.46
C GLY A 43 4.53 -7.95 -0.26
N VAL A 44 4.79 -6.81 -0.88
CA VAL A 44 3.85 -5.69 -0.80
C VAL A 44 2.54 -6.08 -1.44
N ARG A 45 2.60 -6.69 -2.60
CA ARG A 45 1.38 -7.08 -3.30
C ARG A 45 0.57 -8.07 -2.48
N ASP A 46 1.23 -9.04 -1.87
CA ASP A 46 0.52 -10.01 -1.05
C ASP A 46 -0.19 -9.34 0.12
N ARG A 47 0.48 -8.39 0.74
CA ARG A 47 -0.15 -7.68 1.85
C ARG A 47 -1.29 -6.79 1.39
N LEU A 48 -1.12 -6.16 0.24
CA LEU A 48 -2.19 -5.31 -0.29
C LEU A 48 -3.42 -6.15 -0.64
N GLU A 49 -3.21 -7.31 -1.20
CA GLU A 49 -4.33 -8.18 -1.52
C GLU A 49 -5.06 -8.61 -0.26
N LYS A 50 -4.31 -8.88 0.79
CA LYS A 50 -4.92 -9.24 2.05
C LYS A 50 -5.71 -8.06 2.64
N LEU A 51 -5.14 -6.88 2.57
CA LEU A 51 -5.83 -5.69 3.06
C LEU A 51 -7.08 -5.40 2.25
N GLU A 52 -7.02 -5.64 0.96
CA GLU A 52 -8.19 -5.45 0.12
C GLU A 52 -9.28 -6.45 0.50
N ASP A 53 -8.87 -7.67 0.78
CA ASP A 53 -9.81 -8.69 1.20
C ASP A 53 -10.49 -8.31 2.51
N GLU A 54 -9.77 -7.59 3.35
CA GLU A 54 -10.32 -7.12 4.61
C GLU A 54 -11.08 -5.80 4.48
N GLY A 55 -11.12 -5.25 3.29
CA GLY A 55 -11.84 -4.01 3.06
C GLY A 55 -11.07 -2.75 3.43
N LYS A 56 -9.79 -2.86 3.72
CA LYS A 56 -8.99 -1.72 4.16
C LYS A 56 -8.36 -0.94 3.04
N VAL A 57 -8.18 -1.57 1.88
CA VAL A 57 -7.72 -0.86 0.70
C VAL A 57 -8.55 -1.31 -0.49
N LYS A 58 -8.52 -0.53 -1.53
CA LYS A 58 -9.18 -0.87 -2.78
C LYS A 58 -8.15 -0.83 -3.89
N SER A 59 -8.46 -1.47 -4.98
CA SER A 59 -7.53 -1.50 -6.09
C SER A 59 -8.26 -1.41 -7.42
N LYS A 60 -7.50 -1.08 -8.43
CA LYS A 60 -8.02 -1.00 -9.78
C LYS A 60 -6.92 -1.36 -10.73
N LYS A 61 -7.25 -2.13 -11.75
CA LYS A 61 -6.28 -2.48 -12.75
C LYS A 61 -6.22 -1.38 -13.80
N VAL A 62 -5.00 -0.99 -14.13
CA VAL A 62 -4.78 0.07 -15.08
C VAL A 62 -3.88 -0.49 -16.17
N GLY A 63 -4.34 -0.49 -17.39
CA GLY A 63 -3.56 -1.05 -18.47
C GLY A 63 -3.49 -2.56 -18.36
N ALA A 64 -2.51 -3.13 -19.00
CA ALA A 64 -2.43 -4.57 -19.13
C ALA A 64 -1.90 -5.27 -17.88
N SER A 65 -1.04 -4.63 -17.13
CA SER A 65 -0.41 -5.33 -16.03
C SER A 65 -0.16 -4.47 -14.82
N ALA A 66 -0.68 -3.26 -14.77
CA ALA A 66 -0.46 -2.38 -13.65
C ALA A 66 -1.67 -2.37 -12.73
N MET A 67 -1.42 -2.23 -11.45
CA MET A 67 -2.47 -2.09 -10.47
C MET A 67 -2.20 -0.86 -9.64
N VAL A 68 -3.25 -0.15 -9.26
CA VAL A 68 -3.12 0.95 -8.32
C VAL A 68 -4.00 0.66 -7.12
N TRP A 69 -3.65 1.24 -5.99
CA TRP A 69 -4.29 0.96 -4.71
C TRP A 69 -4.56 2.27 -3.98
N TRP A 70 -5.56 2.29 -3.13
CA TRP A 70 -5.83 3.46 -2.30
C TRP A 70 -6.54 3.02 -1.03
N ASP A 71 -6.48 3.89 -0.02
CA ASP A 71 -7.14 3.67 1.24
C ASP A 71 -8.50 4.37 1.18
N PRO A 72 -9.61 3.63 1.12
CA PRO A 72 -10.91 4.27 0.93
C PRO A 72 -11.36 5.11 2.11
N GLU A 73 -10.75 4.94 3.27
CA GLU A 73 -11.09 5.78 4.40
C GLU A 73 -10.33 7.08 4.38
N HIS A 74 -9.18 7.08 3.74
CA HIS A 74 -8.35 8.27 3.65
C HIS A 74 -8.63 9.03 2.37
N THR A 75 -8.93 8.30 1.31
CA THR A 75 -9.10 8.88 -0.02
C THR A 75 -10.38 8.39 -0.62
N THR A 76 -11.20 9.31 -1.08
CA THR A 76 -12.39 8.96 -1.83
C THR A 76 -12.05 9.05 -3.30
N VAL A 77 -11.98 7.91 -3.94
CA VAL A 77 -11.76 7.87 -5.36
C VAL A 77 -13.13 7.74 -5.98
N SER A 78 -13.61 8.80 -6.52
CA SER A 78 -14.94 8.81 -7.05
C SER A 78 -14.95 8.18 -8.40
N ASN A 79 -15.68 7.21 -8.53
CA ASN A 79 -15.81 6.68 -9.76
C ASN A 79 -17.18 6.61 -10.06
N THR A 80 -17.82 7.20 -9.69
CA THR A 80 -18.92 7.17 -9.95
C THR A 80 -19.37 7.58 -10.72
N SER A 81 -19.34 7.38 -10.84
CA SER A 81 -19.72 7.46 -11.34
C SER A 81 -20.17 7.55 -11.36
#